data_ff59a515a11a5c6630e2b92fe5a3b4fa
#
_entry.id   ff59a515a11a5c6630e2b92fe5a3b4fa
#
_cell.length_a   1.000
_cell.length_b   1.000
_cell.length_c   1.000
_cell.angle_alpha   90.00
_cell.angle_beta   90.00
_cell.angle_gamma   90.00
#
_symmetry.space_group_name_H-M   'P 1'
#
loop_
_entity.id
_entity.type
_entity.pdbx_description
1 polymer ?
#
loop_
_entity_poly.entity_id
_entity_poly.type
_entity_poly.pdbx_seq_one_letter_code
_entity_poly.pdbx_strand_id
1 'polypeptide(L)'
;YQEILNKINSSNDSISYIASFAKEIIAIAETDNNQLGIRLVQHATRIIADYIIELRDTLEYGNQNIILAGNGSVLKNNFFRKELNNALSFEFNDIKWIFLDISAAYTAGLFSARLKSFNFNKTDIINDTTLIDMDYLDN
;
A
#
# COMPACT_ATOMS: atom_id res chain seq x y z
N TYR A 1 -12.25 -15.20 -19.08
CA TYR A 1 -11.97 -15.60 -17.68
C TYR A 1 -10.91 -16.71 -17.61
N GLN A 2 -11.10 -17.82 -18.34
CA GLN A 2 -10.16 -18.94 -18.32
C GLN A 2 -8.76 -18.57 -18.83
N GLU A 3 -8.68 -17.68 -19.80
CA GLU A 3 -7.40 -17.20 -20.35
C GLU A 3 -6.60 -16.41 -19.30
N ILE A 4 -7.26 -15.59 -18.50
CA ILE A 4 -6.62 -14.86 -17.40
C ILE A 4 -6.11 -15.81 -16.33
N LEU A 5 -6.92 -16.79 -15.93
CA LEU A 5 -6.50 -17.82 -14.97
C LEU A 5 -5.30 -18.63 -15.49
N ASN A 6 -5.30 -19.00 -16.77
CA ASN A 6 -4.18 -19.70 -17.37
C ASN A 6 -2.90 -18.86 -17.36
N LYS A 7 -3.00 -17.57 -17.66
CA LYS A 7 -1.85 -16.63 -17.57
C LYS A 7 -1.33 -16.48 -16.14
N ILE A 8 -2.22 -16.36 -15.15
CA ILE A 8 -1.83 -16.31 -13.74
C ILE A 8 -1.09 -17.60 -13.33
N ASN A 9 -1.63 -18.76 -13.69
CA ASN A 9 -1.07 -20.05 -13.30
C ASN A 9 0.23 -20.40 -14.04
N SER A 10 0.44 -19.84 -15.23
CA SER A 10 1.66 -20.05 -16.02
C SER A 10 2.74 -19.01 -15.81
N SER A 11 2.45 -17.93 -15.09
CA SER A 11 3.42 -16.89 -14.77
C SER A 11 4.41 -17.36 -13.70
N ASN A 12 5.71 -17.15 -13.96
CA ASN A 12 6.76 -17.38 -12.97
C ASN A 12 6.64 -16.43 -11.76
N ASP A 13 5.94 -15.30 -11.94
CA ASP A 13 5.63 -14.32 -10.89
C ASP A 13 4.14 -13.94 -10.98
N SER A 14 3.30 -14.83 -10.49
CA SER A 14 1.85 -14.65 -10.47
C SER A 14 1.43 -13.44 -9.61
N ILE A 15 2.20 -13.11 -8.58
CA ILE A 15 1.90 -12.00 -7.66
C ILE A 15 2.08 -10.67 -8.39
N SER A 16 3.22 -10.45 -9.05
CA SER A 16 3.46 -9.22 -9.83
C SER A 16 2.48 -9.10 -11.00
N TYR A 17 2.13 -10.22 -11.64
CA TYR A 17 1.13 -10.22 -12.71
C TYR A 17 -0.24 -9.78 -12.20
N ILE A 18 -0.71 -10.32 -11.06
CA ILE A 18 -1.96 -9.88 -10.43
C ILE A 18 -1.87 -8.42 -10.00
N ALA A 19 -0.75 -8.00 -9.41
CA ALA A 19 -0.56 -6.62 -8.96
C ALA A 19 -0.58 -5.61 -10.11
N SER A 20 -0.15 -6.00 -11.33
CA SER A 20 -0.21 -5.12 -12.51
C SER A 20 -1.64 -4.71 -12.88
N PHE A 21 -2.63 -5.57 -12.66
CA PHE A 21 -4.04 -5.23 -12.89
C PHE A 21 -4.55 -4.10 -11.99
N ALA A 22 -4.04 -3.99 -10.78
CA ALA A 22 -4.46 -2.92 -9.87
C ALA A 22 -4.14 -1.55 -10.45
N LYS A 23 -2.96 -1.39 -11.06
CA LYS A 23 -2.54 -0.14 -11.71
C LYS A 23 -3.46 0.20 -12.90
N GLU A 24 -3.76 -0.79 -13.74
CA GLU A 24 -4.65 -0.60 -14.90
C GLU A 24 -6.08 -0.27 -14.48
N ILE A 25 -6.64 -0.99 -13.50
CA ILE A 25 -7.99 -0.73 -12.99
C ILE A 25 -8.09 0.68 -12.41
N ILE A 26 -7.10 1.11 -11.63
CA ILE A 26 -7.06 2.46 -11.06
C ILE A 26 -6.98 3.50 -12.18
N ALA A 27 -6.13 3.29 -13.19
CA ALA A 27 -6.01 4.21 -14.33
C ALA A 27 -7.33 4.34 -15.10
N ILE A 28 -7.98 3.24 -15.44
CA ILE A 28 -9.28 3.24 -16.14
C ILE A 28 -10.38 3.90 -15.30
N ALA A 29 -10.38 3.66 -13.98
CA ALA A 29 -11.32 4.29 -13.07
C ALA A 29 -11.13 5.81 -12.99
N GLU A 30 -9.87 6.27 -12.96
CA GLU A 30 -9.52 7.68 -12.80
C GLU A 30 -9.68 8.47 -14.12
N THR A 31 -9.18 7.95 -15.23
CA THR A 31 -9.13 8.66 -16.51
C THR A 31 -10.42 8.55 -17.31
N ASP A 32 -10.97 7.35 -17.37
CA ASP A 32 -12.12 7.06 -18.24
C ASP A 32 -13.46 7.16 -17.48
N ASN A 33 -13.41 7.49 -16.18
CA ASN A 33 -14.57 7.51 -15.30
C ASN A 33 -15.39 6.21 -15.40
N ASN A 34 -14.70 5.09 -15.59
CA ASN A 34 -15.32 3.80 -15.82
C ASN A 34 -15.98 3.27 -14.56
N GLN A 35 -17.29 3.12 -14.61
CA GLN A 35 -18.10 2.74 -13.43
C GLN A 35 -17.72 1.38 -12.82
N LEU A 36 -17.29 0.42 -13.64
CA LEU A 36 -16.82 -0.87 -13.13
C LEU A 36 -15.48 -0.72 -12.42
N GLY A 37 -14.53 0.02 -13.01
CA GLY A 37 -13.25 0.34 -12.40
C GLY A 37 -13.43 1.05 -11.06
N ILE A 38 -14.29 2.07 -11.01
CA ILE A 38 -14.61 2.82 -9.78
C ILE A 38 -15.15 1.87 -8.70
N ARG A 39 -16.11 1.02 -9.04
CA ARG A 39 -16.68 0.05 -8.07
C ARG A 39 -15.65 -0.95 -7.56
N LEU A 40 -14.74 -1.40 -8.41
CA LEU A 40 -13.65 -2.30 -7.99
C LEU A 40 -12.70 -1.61 -7.01
N VAL A 41 -12.31 -0.36 -7.30
CA VAL A 41 -11.48 0.43 -6.37
C VAL A 41 -12.20 0.67 -5.06
N GLN A 42 -13.49 1.07 -5.09
CA GLN A 42 -14.30 1.27 -3.88
C GLN A 42 -14.47 -0.01 -3.06
N HIS A 43 -14.61 -1.15 -3.71
CA HIS A 43 -14.66 -2.44 -3.01
C HIS A 43 -13.32 -2.77 -2.33
N ALA A 44 -12.21 -2.60 -3.05
CA ALA A 44 -10.88 -2.83 -2.50
C ALA A 44 -10.57 -1.90 -1.32
N THR A 45 -10.92 -0.62 -1.43
CA THR A 45 -10.68 0.36 -0.35
C THR A 45 -11.54 0.10 0.88
N ARG A 46 -12.77 -0.40 0.73
CA ARG A 46 -13.60 -0.84 1.87
C ARG A 46 -12.97 -2.00 2.62
N ILE A 47 -12.49 -3.02 1.92
CA ILE A 47 -11.80 -4.15 2.56
C ILE A 47 -10.59 -3.65 3.37
N ILE A 48 -9.80 -2.74 2.81
CA ILE A 48 -8.65 -2.16 3.52
C ILE A 48 -9.10 -1.33 4.73
N ALA A 49 -10.17 -0.54 4.58
CA ALA A 49 -10.74 0.23 5.67
C ALA A 49 -11.21 -0.66 6.81
N ASP A 50 -11.90 -1.76 6.50
CA ASP A 50 -12.37 -2.73 7.50
C ASP A 50 -11.18 -3.31 8.30
N TYR A 51 -10.06 -3.66 7.64
CA TYR A 51 -8.85 -4.12 8.34
C TYR A 51 -8.23 -3.05 9.24
N ILE A 52 -8.23 -1.79 8.80
CA ILE A 52 -7.70 -0.67 9.62
C ILE A 52 -8.57 -0.46 10.86
N ILE A 53 -9.90 -0.53 10.70
CA ILE A 53 -10.86 -0.39 11.80
C ILE A 53 -10.71 -1.55 12.79
N GLU A 54 -10.66 -2.78 12.29
CA GLU A 54 -10.46 -3.97 13.13
C GLU A 54 -9.14 -3.90 13.90
N LEU A 55 -8.07 -3.42 13.26
CA LEU A 55 -6.77 -3.23 13.93
C LEU A 55 -6.85 -2.16 15.02
N ARG A 56 -7.52 -1.02 14.77
CA ARG A 56 -7.78 0.00 15.78
C ARG A 56 -8.48 -0.59 17.01
N ASP A 57 -9.54 -1.34 16.77
CA ASP A 57 -10.35 -1.92 17.84
C ASP A 57 -9.58 -2.99 18.62
N THR A 58 -8.80 -3.81 17.93
CA THR A 58 -7.91 -4.81 18.56
C THR A 58 -6.82 -4.17 19.43
N LEU A 59 -6.32 -3.01 19.01
CA LEU A 59 -5.30 -2.26 19.77
C LEU A 59 -5.91 -1.35 20.85
N GLU A 60 -7.23 -1.36 21.01
CA GLU A 60 -7.97 -0.45 21.91
C GLU A 60 -7.62 1.03 21.69
N TYR A 61 -7.31 1.38 20.43
CA TYR A 61 -6.90 2.73 20.08
C TYR A 61 -8.12 3.63 19.94
N GLY A 62 -8.51 4.24 21.06
CA GLY A 62 -9.74 5.06 21.17
C GLY A 62 -9.68 6.42 20.48
N ASN A 63 -8.64 6.76 19.73
CA ASN A 63 -8.52 8.03 19.06
C ASN A 63 -9.23 8.02 17.70
N GLN A 64 -10.04 9.06 17.44
CA GLN A 64 -10.71 9.25 16.14
C GLN A 64 -9.80 9.90 15.09
N ASN A 65 -8.59 10.31 15.46
CA ASN A 65 -7.58 10.84 14.54
C ASN A 65 -6.49 9.79 14.35
N ILE A 66 -6.22 9.42 13.11
CA ILE A 66 -5.23 8.38 12.80
C ILE A 66 -4.12 8.89 11.89
N ILE A 67 -2.95 8.31 12.07
CA ILE A 67 -1.81 8.50 11.16
C ILE A 67 -1.53 7.17 10.48
N LEU A 68 -1.65 7.16 9.17
CA LEU A 68 -1.41 5.98 8.33
C LEU A 68 -0.10 6.14 7.58
N ALA A 69 0.77 5.14 7.68
CA ALA A 69 1.96 5.05 6.86
C ALA A 69 1.64 4.27 5.57
N GLY A 70 1.71 4.97 4.44
CA GLY A 70 1.49 4.37 3.12
C GLY A 70 2.80 3.93 2.47
N ASN A 71 2.81 2.76 1.85
CA ASN A 71 3.91 2.28 1.02
C ASN A 71 3.37 1.63 -0.26
N GLY A 72 4.17 1.68 -1.32
CA GLY A 72 3.79 1.12 -2.62
C GLY A 72 3.03 2.09 -3.53
N SER A 73 3.03 1.77 -4.83
CA SER A 73 2.50 2.62 -5.89
C SER A 73 0.99 2.83 -5.80
N VAL A 74 0.23 1.85 -5.36
CA VAL A 74 -1.23 1.93 -5.20
C VAL A 74 -1.61 2.98 -4.16
N LEU A 75 -0.97 2.97 -2.99
CA LEU A 75 -1.22 3.97 -1.95
C LEU A 75 -0.65 5.36 -2.28
N LYS A 76 0.33 5.45 -3.18
CA LYS A 76 0.81 6.74 -3.72
C LYS A 76 -0.17 7.36 -4.73
N ASN A 77 -1.10 6.58 -5.30
CA ASN A 77 -2.12 7.10 -6.22
C ASN A 77 -3.18 7.92 -5.45
N ASN A 78 -3.45 9.14 -5.93
CA ASN A 78 -4.36 10.08 -5.27
C ASN A 78 -5.83 9.63 -5.30
N PHE A 79 -6.27 9.04 -6.42
CA PHE A 79 -7.64 8.56 -6.56
C PHE A 79 -7.91 7.41 -5.59
N PHE A 80 -7.01 6.43 -5.53
CA PHE A 80 -7.13 5.31 -4.59
C PHE A 80 -7.17 5.78 -3.13
N ARG A 81 -6.27 6.70 -2.74
CA ARG A 81 -6.28 7.27 -1.38
C ARG A 81 -7.56 8.03 -1.06
N LYS A 82 -8.08 8.79 -2.03
CA LYS A 82 -9.34 9.51 -1.86
C LYS A 82 -10.49 8.55 -1.56
N GLU A 83 -10.60 7.45 -2.32
CA GLU A 83 -11.64 6.44 -2.07
C GLU A 83 -11.42 5.71 -0.73
N LEU A 84 -10.17 5.46 -0.33
CA LEU A 84 -9.87 4.88 0.98
C LEU A 84 -10.20 5.86 2.12
N ASN A 85 -9.87 7.14 1.98
CA ASN A 85 -10.25 8.16 2.95
C ASN A 85 -11.79 8.27 3.08
N ASN A 86 -12.52 8.20 1.95
CA ASN A 86 -13.98 8.19 1.97
C ASN A 86 -14.51 6.99 2.77
N ALA A 87 -13.93 5.81 2.59
CA ALA A 87 -14.33 4.63 3.34
C ALA A 87 -14.03 4.74 4.86
N LEU A 88 -12.91 5.37 5.22
CA LEU A 88 -12.48 5.55 6.61
C LEU A 88 -13.18 6.72 7.32
N SER A 89 -13.73 7.69 6.59
CA SER A 89 -14.31 8.92 7.16
C SER A 89 -15.55 8.70 8.02
N PHE A 90 -16.16 7.51 7.98
CA PHE A 90 -17.26 7.13 8.87
C PHE A 90 -16.80 6.83 10.31
N GLU A 91 -15.53 6.46 10.47
CA GLU A 91 -14.95 6.01 11.75
C GLU A 91 -13.86 6.96 12.27
N PHE A 92 -13.27 7.76 11.39
CA PHE A 92 -12.16 8.65 11.73
C PHE A 92 -12.45 10.08 11.30
N ASN A 93 -12.22 11.03 12.21
CA ASN A 93 -12.44 12.45 11.95
C ASN A 93 -11.29 13.10 11.18
N ASP A 94 -10.07 12.64 11.42
CA ASP A 94 -8.86 13.13 10.74
C ASP A 94 -7.95 11.96 10.38
N ILE A 95 -7.53 11.94 9.11
CA ILE A 95 -6.69 10.89 8.54
C ILE A 95 -5.45 11.53 7.96
N LYS A 96 -4.32 11.34 8.61
CA LYS A 96 -3.02 11.81 8.15
C LYS A 96 -2.24 10.70 7.46
N TRP A 97 -1.75 10.99 6.26
CA TRP A 97 -0.88 10.07 5.53
C TRP A 97 0.58 10.47 5.66
N ILE A 98 1.43 9.49 5.95
CA ILE A 98 2.88 9.62 5.91
C ILE A 98 3.39 8.66 4.84
N PHE A 99 4.15 9.19 3.88
CA PHE A 99 4.88 8.39 2.91
C PHE A 99 6.36 8.51 3.23
N LEU A 100 6.98 7.38 3.51
CA LEU A 100 8.42 7.33 3.68
C LEU A 100 9.03 7.10 2.29
N ASP A 101 10.00 7.92 1.91
CA ASP A 101 10.84 7.71 0.72
C ASP A 101 11.89 6.62 0.99
N ILE A 102 11.47 5.57 1.65
CA ILE A 102 12.33 4.46 2.08
C ILE A 102 11.66 3.18 1.62
N SER A 103 12.41 2.28 1.01
CA SER A 103 11.86 1.03 0.51
C SER A 103 11.23 0.18 1.63
N ALA A 104 10.21 -0.61 1.28
CA ALA A 104 9.58 -1.53 2.24
C ALA A 104 10.60 -2.54 2.78
N ALA A 105 11.54 -2.97 1.95
CA ALA A 105 12.62 -3.87 2.34
C ALA A 105 13.51 -3.27 3.45
N TYR A 106 13.85 -1.99 3.30
CA TYR A 106 14.60 -1.26 4.32
C TYR A 106 13.85 -1.17 5.65
N THR A 107 12.57 -0.80 5.59
CA THR A 107 11.72 -0.71 6.80
C THR A 107 11.59 -2.08 7.48
N ALA A 108 11.43 -3.15 6.72
CA ALA A 108 11.40 -4.51 7.24
C ALA A 108 12.75 -4.91 7.86
N GLY A 109 13.86 -4.53 7.24
CA GLY A 109 15.21 -4.74 7.77
C GLY A 109 15.42 -4.04 9.11
N LEU A 110 15.03 -2.77 9.22
CA LEU A 110 15.08 -2.00 10.48
C LEU A 110 14.22 -2.63 11.58
N PHE A 111 13.02 -3.07 11.21
CA PHE A 111 12.12 -3.73 12.16
C PHE A 111 12.73 -5.04 12.67
N SER A 112 13.25 -5.86 11.76
CA SER A 112 13.92 -7.12 12.12
C SER A 112 15.15 -6.89 13.00
N ALA A 113 15.94 -5.87 12.71
CA ALA A 113 17.10 -5.49 13.51
C ALA A 113 16.68 -5.07 14.92
N ARG A 114 15.61 -4.28 15.07
CA ARG A 114 15.07 -3.89 16.39
C ARG A 114 14.59 -5.09 17.18
N LEU A 115 13.90 -6.04 16.55
CA LEU A 115 13.46 -7.27 17.20
C LEU A 115 14.63 -8.12 17.72
N LYS A 116 15.80 -8.01 17.09
CA LYS A 116 17.05 -8.69 17.50
C LYS A 116 17.95 -7.83 18.37
N SER A 117 17.45 -6.68 18.83
CA SER A 117 18.20 -5.71 19.65
C SER A 117 19.50 -5.18 19.00
N PHE A 118 19.55 -5.18 17.67
CA PHE A 118 20.63 -4.51 16.94
C PHE A 118 20.35 -3.01 16.87
N ASN A 119 21.27 -2.22 17.35
CA ASN A 119 21.25 -0.76 17.19
C ASN A 119 21.87 -0.39 15.84
N PHE A 120 21.04 -0.09 14.85
CA PHE A 120 21.47 0.53 13.61
C PHE A 120 21.35 2.04 13.73
N ASN A 121 22.38 2.74 13.31
CA ASN A 121 22.28 4.17 13.10
C ASN A 121 21.58 4.43 11.78
N LYS A 122 20.49 5.22 11.79
CA LYS A 122 19.70 5.55 10.60
C LYS A 122 20.56 6.14 9.48
N THR A 123 21.60 6.89 9.82
CA THR A 123 22.52 7.51 8.88
C THR A 123 23.41 6.51 8.14
N ASP A 124 23.77 5.40 8.76
CA ASP A 124 24.67 4.42 8.15
C ASP A 124 23.99 3.67 7.00
N ILE A 125 22.68 3.55 7.05
CA ILE A 125 21.88 2.83 6.07
C ILE A 125 21.43 3.76 4.93
N ILE A 126 21.12 5.03 5.22
CA ILE A 126 20.77 6.03 4.18
C ILE A 126 21.96 6.34 3.25
N ASN A 127 23.17 6.17 3.76
CA ASN A 127 24.41 6.38 3.01
C ASN A 127 24.90 5.12 2.27
N ASP A 128 24.23 3.99 2.43
CA ASP A 128 24.57 2.78 1.68
C ASP A 128 23.98 2.87 0.26
N THR A 129 24.84 3.26 -0.68
CA THR A 129 24.47 3.41 -2.09
C THR A 129 23.99 2.11 -2.74
N THR A 130 24.35 0.96 -2.20
CA THR A 130 23.90 -0.35 -2.71
C THR A 130 22.39 -0.59 -2.45
N LEU A 131 21.81 0.10 -1.46
CA LEU A 131 20.36 0.03 -1.17
C LEU A 131 19.56 1.05 -1.99
N ILE A 132 20.20 2.10 -2.49
CA ILE A 132 19.55 3.14 -3.31
C ILE A 132 19.31 2.63 -4.73
N ASP A 133 20.18 1.81 -5.27
CA ASP A 133 20.09 1.27 -6.63
C ASP A 133 18.95 0.25 -6.81
N MET A 134 18.36 -0.26 -5.74
CA MET A 134 17.22 -1.19 -5.81
C MET A 134 15.88 -0.48 -6.07
N ASP A 135 15.77 0.82 -5.82
CA ASP A 135 14.55 1.58 -6.03
C ASP A 135 14.34 2.05 -7.49
N TYR A 136 15.34 1.89 -8.37
CA TYR A 136 15.28 2.32 -9.77
C TYR A 136 14.86 1.24 -10.76
N LEU A 137 14.57 0.04 -10.29
CA LEU A 137 14.16 -1.07 -11.18
C LEU A 137 12.66 -1.12 -11.45
N ASP A 138 11.87 -0.21 -10.88
CA ASP A 138 10.40 -0.13 -11.02
C ASP A 138 9.91 1.12 -11.77
N ASN A 139 10.66 1.58 -12.78
CA ASN A 139 10.16 2.57 -13.74
C ASN A 139 9.81 1.94 -15.09
#